data_8153d8be76167b749d8c55f96d8715b1
#
_entry.id   8153d8be76167b749d8c55f96d8715b1
#
_cell.length_a   1.000
_cell.length_b   1.000
_cell.length_c   1.000
_cell.angle_alpha   90.00
_cell.angle_beta   90.00
_cell.angle_gamma   90.00
#
_symmetry.space_group_name_H-M   'P 1'
#
loop_
_entity.id
_entity.type
_entity.pdbx_description
1 polymer ?
#
loop_
_entity_poly.entity_id
_entity_poly.type
_entity_poly.pdbx_seq_one_letter_code
_entity_poly.pdbx_strand_id
1 'polypeptide(L)'
;MAVGQASDDGDGGGTLSRRSVLVLAALTGAGLLAGCERGAMALLASRGDIASAWAAQLPRPWSLKLLEDPQQVLAQRAEAQLLQLSDGWASSLDPAALAPIGSSALLARLDPAAHAPGRLFASEGPVRAWPWSVSPWVLVLRSRFDLLRHRAEGWNLLLDPSLAGKLVLPSSPRVSMALMGEDPGRLAQLRRAAIACDEPNALNLLLTARAEAAVLPRQRVVPLLRRDPRIAVLLPDDGAPLSWNLLLRGGKPWPEPPLDWLAAVLEPPLLLQVLRAGWVPPLPHGLLEQVATGLPQPLARLLVPPEQV
;
A
#
# COMPACT_ATOMS: atom_id res chain seq x y z
N MET A 1 79.08 -5.77 36.10
CA MET A 1 78.85 -7.02 36.85
C MET A 1 77.70 -7.76 36.19
N ALA A 2 78.03 -8.73 35.52
CA ALA A 2 77.77 -10.18 35.63
C ALA A 2 76.46 -10.57 34.97
N VAL A 3 76.55 -11.24 33.81
CA VAL A 3 76.55 -12.72 33.57
C VAL A 3 75.08 -13.24 33.68
N GLY A 4 74.49 -13.93 32.76
CA GLY A 4 74.84 -14.99 31.85
C GLY A 4 73.58 -15.44 31.11
N GLN A 5 73.73 -15.90 29.92
CA GLN A 5 73.51 -17.28 29.39
C GLN A 5 72.14 -17.89 29.68
N ALA A 6 71.45 -18.60 28.81
CA ALA A 6 71.78 -19.36 27.59
C ALA A 6 70.42 -19.73 26.91
N SER A 7 70.52 -19.90 25.60
CA SER A 7 69.88 -20.89 24.71
C SER A 7 68.82 -21.82 25.25
N ASP A 8 67.69 -21.97 24.52
CA ASP A 8 67.46 -23.34 23.92
C ASP A 8 66.40 -23.25 22.78
N ASP A 9 66.69 -24.07 21.81
CA ASP A 9 65.86 -24.31 20.62
C ASP A 9 64.60 -25.10 20.99
N GLY A 10 63.47 -24.78 20.34
CA GLY A 10 62.24 -25.51 20.50
C GLY A 10 61.38 -25.46 19.23
N ASP A 11 61.75 -26.38 18.32
CA ASP A 11 60.90 -26.78 17.19
C ASP A 11 59.48 -27.11 17.66
N GLY A 12 58.52 -26.41 17.18
CA GLY A 12 57.10 -26.58 17.54
C GLY A 12 56.21 -26.59 16.30
N GLY A 13 56.25 -27.67 15.53
CA GLY A 13 55.27 -27.92 14.48
C GLY A 13 53.84 -27.82 15.00
N GLY A 14 53.18 -26.71 14.72
CA GLY A 14 51.79 -26.44 15.09
C GLY A 14 50.83 -27.34 14.34
N THR A 15 50.46 -28.46 14.94
CA THR A 15 49.35 -29.30 14.49
C THR A 15 48.05 -28.49 14.67
N LEU A 16 47.43 -28.12 13.55
CA LEU A 16 46.10 -27.48 13.56
C LEU A 16 45.09 -28.39 14.27
N SER A 17 44.53 -27.91 15.36
CA SER A 17 43.54 -28.61 16.16
C SER A 17 42.31 -28.91 15.29
N ARG A 18 41.70 -30.11 15.48
CA ARG A 18 40.42 -30.48 14.82
C ARG A 18 39.31 -29.43 14.96
N ARG A 19 39.35 -28.62 16.01
CA ARG A 19 38.42 -27.48 16.19
C ARG A 19 38.69 -26.34 15.20
N SER A 20 39.96 -26.07 14.86
CA SER A 20 40.31 -25.01 13.89
C SER A 20 39.92 -25.40 12.45
N VAL A 21 39.97 -26.69 12.11
CA VAL A 21 39.54 -27.19 10.80
C VAL A 21 37.99 -27.10 10.66
N LEU A 22 37.24 -27.37 11.74
CA LEU A 22 35.76 -27.23 11.73
C LEU A 22 35.33 -25.81 11.65
N VAL A 23 36.03 -24.84 12.23
CA VAL A 23 35.70 -23.41 12.11
C VAL A 23 36.00 -22.90 10.69
N LEU A 24 37.09 -23.36 10.04
CA LEU A 24 37.37 -23.00 8.65
C LEU A 24 36.34 -23.60 7.67
N ALA A 25 35.90 -24.84 7.92
CA ALA A 25 34.85 -25.47 7.10
C ALA A 25 33.48 -24.82 7.26
N ALA A 26 33.14 -24.26 8.44
CA ALA A 26 31.91 -23.51 8.68
C ALA A 26 31.94 -22.15 8.00
N LEU A 27 33.09 -21.49 7.88
CA LEU A 27 33.21 -20.19 7.20
C LEU A 27 33.20 -20.32 5.67
N THR A 28 33.67 -21.42 5.11
CA THR A 28 33.55 -21.67 3.67
C THR A 28 32.18 -22.19 3.25
N GLY A 29 31.44 -22.84 4.13
CA GLY A 29 30.02 -23.24 3.89
C GLY A 29 29.02 -22.09 3.92
N ALA A 30 29.25 -21.06 4.73
CA ALA A 30 28.37 -19.88 4.80
C ALA A 30 28.54 -18.96 3.58
N GLY A 31 29.67 -18.94 2.92
CA GLY A 31 29.91 -18.14 1.71
C GLY A 31 29.26 -18.69 0.43
N LEU A 32 28.89 -19.98 0.41
CA LEU A 32 28.26 -20.61 -0.76
C LEU A 32 26.72 -20.51 -0.77
N LEU A 33 26.10 -20.14 0.35
CA LEU A 33 24.65 -19.90 0.41
C LEU A 33 24.25 -18.45 0.05
N ALA A 34 25.20 -17.51 0.03
CA ALA A 34 24.95 -16.12 -0.40
C ALA A 34 24.96 -15.94 -1.93
N GLY A 35 25.23 -16.99 -2.69
CA GLY A 35 25.36 -16.96 -4.16
C GLY A 35 24.09 -17.22 -4.96
N CYS A 36 22.97 -17.57 -4.33
CA CYS A 36 21.73 -17.95 -5.04
C CYS A 36 20.64 -16.89 -5.13
N GLU A 37 20.87 -15.66 -4.64
CA GLU A 37 19.88 -14.58 -4.78
C GLU A 37 20.02 -13.72 -6.06
N ARG A 38 20.93 -14.06 -6.96
CA ARG A 38 21.16 -13.28 -8.19
C ARG A 38 20.05 -13.35 -9.25
N GLY A 39 18.88 -13.86 -8.91
CA GLY A 39 17.76 -13.96 -9.84
C GLY A 39 16.38 -13.61 -9.26
N ALA A 40 16.27 -13.29 -7.97
CA ALA A 40 14.98 -12.95 -7.38
C ALA A 40 14.53 -11.56 -7.85
N MET A 41 13.32 -11.50 -8.42
CA MET A 41 12.66 -10.26 -8.79
C MET A 41 11.82 -9.77 -7.63
N ALA A 42 11.97 -8.49 -7.25
CA ALA A 42 11.29 -7.93 -6.10
C ALA A 42 10.10 -7.05 -6.49
N LEU A 43 8.98 -7.28 -5.82
CA LEU A 43 7.86 -6.35 -5.67
C LEU A 43 7.97 -5.71 -4.29
N LEU A 44 8.13 -4.39 -4.23
CA LEU A 44 8.05 -3.64 -2.97
C LEU A 44 6.65 -3.12 -2.76
N ALA A 45 6.12 -3.28 -1.56
CA ALA A 45 4.84 -2.72 -1.13
C ALA A 45 4.88 -2.31 0.34
N SER A 46 4.04 -1.37 0.74
CA SER A 46 3.86 -1.06 2.15
C SER A 46 2.95 -2.09 2.81
N ARG A 47 3.12 -2.30 4.11
CA ARG A 47 2.21 -3.14 4.89
C ARG A 47 0.79 -2.62 4.82
N GLY A 48 -0.14 -3.49 4.45
CA GLY A 48 -1.56 -3.14 4.31
C GLY A 48 -1.95 -2.43 3.02
N ASP A 49 -1.01 -2.22 2.09
CA ASP A 49 -1.28 -1.56 0.81
C ASP A 49 -1.36 -2.53 -0.38
N ILE A 50 -1.28 -3.82 -0.14
CA ILE A 50 -1.50 -4.87 -1.15
C ILE A 50 -2.40 -5.97 -0.60
N ALA A 51 -3.28 -6.51 -1.42
CA ALA A 51 -4.15 -7.63 -1.04
C ALA A 51 -3.32 -8.89 -0.81
N SER A 52 -3.32 -9.42 0.42
CA SER A 52 -2.51 -10.59 0.78
C SER A 52 -2.83 -11.84 -0.05
N ALA A 53 -4.12 -12.04 -0.37
CA ALA A 53 -4.56 -13.18 -1.21
C ALA A 53 -4.00 -13.09 -2.64
N TRP A 54 -3.87 -11.89 -3.19
CA TRP A 54 -3.27 -11.67 -4.50
C TRP A 54 -1.75 -11.78 -4.46
N ALA A 55 -1.14 -11.15 -3.47
CA ALA A 55 0.31 -11.20 -3.27
C ALA A 55 0.83 -12.63 -3.05
N ALA A 56 0.05 -13.49 -2.39
CA ALA A 56 0.40 -14.90 -2.18
C ALA A 56 0.45 -15.74 -3.48
N GLN A 57 -0.15 -15.25 -4.57
CA GLN A 57 -0.13 -15.90 -5.88
C GLN A 57 1.00 -15.39 -6.78
N LEU A 58 1.87 -14.50 -6.29
CA LEU A 58 2.99 -13.98 -7.05
C LEU A 58 3.93 -15.15 -7.45
N PRO A 59 4.12 -15.41 -8.77
CA PRO A 59 4.87 -16.58 -9.21
C PRO A 59 6.38 -16.40 -9.03
N ARG A 60 7.11 -17.50 -8.84
CA ARG A 60 8.57 -17.47 -8.87
C ARG A 60 9.07 -17.05 -10.27
N PRO A 61 10.16 -16.32 -10.37
CA PRO A 61 11.13 -15.95 -9.32
C PRO A 61 10.79 -14.63 -8.60
N TRP A 62 9.58 -14.11 -8.71
CA TRP A 62 9.14 -12.90 -8.03
C TRP A 62 8.97 -13.12 -6.52
N SER A 63 9.33 -12.13 -5.74
CA SER A 63 9.15 -12.13 -4.29
C SER A 63 8.57 -10.80 -3.81
N LEU A 64 7.69 -10.84 -2.81
CA LEU A 64 7.16 -9.65 -2.17
C LEU A 64 8.03 -9.26 -0.98
N LYS A 65 8.48 -8.01 -0.96
CA LYS A 65 9.12 -7.38 0.20
C LYS A 65 8.19 -6.33 0.77
N LEU A 66 7.69 -6.54 1.98
CA LEU A 66 6.84 -5.59 2.70
C LEU A 66 7.69 -4.64 3.54
N LEU A 67 7.46 -3.36 3.36
CA LEU A 67 8.07 -2.26 4.10
C LEU A 67 7.04 -1.59 5.01
N GLU A 68 7.48 -0.81 5.98
CA GLU A 68 6.56 -0.23 6.97
C GLU A 68 5.68 0.87 6.37
N ASP A 69 6.22 1.67 5.44
CA ASP A 69 5.53 2.81 4.85
C ASP A 69 5.92 3.06 3.38
N PRO A 70 5.16 3.88 2.63
CA PRO A 70 5.45 4.20 1.24
C PRO A 70 6.76 4.99 1.04
N GLN A 71 7.24 5.72 2.03
CA GLN A 71 8.51 6.46 1.92
C GLN A 71 9.68 5.48 1.80
N GLN A 72 9.63 4.37 2.56
CA GLN A 72 10.63 3.32 2.46
C GLN A 72 10.57 2.61 1.10
N VAL A 73 9.36 2.43 0.53
CA VAL A 73 9.21 1.89 -0.84
C VAL A 73 9.90 2.82 -1.84
N LEU A 74 9.67 4.12 -1.75
CA LEU A 74 10.32 5.10 -2.61
C LEU A 74 11.84 5.15 -2.40
N ALA A 75 12.32 5.06 -1.17
CA ALA A 75 13.76 5.08 -0.86
C ALA A 75 14.48 3.86 -1.46
N GLN A 76 13.85 2.69 -1.47
CA GLN A 76 14.42 1.43 -1.98
C GLN A 76 14.02 1.12 -3.43
N ARG A 77 13.38 2.05 -4.15
CA ARG A 77 12.84 1.82 -5.50
C ARG A 77 13.87 1.33 -6.53
N ALA A 78 15.13 1.69 -6.36
CA ALA A 78 16.21 1.28 -7.26
C ALA A 78 16.55 -0.21 -7.17
N GLU A 79 16.13 -0.89 -6.11
CA GLU A 79 16.42 -2.30 -5.82
C GLU A 79 15.31 -3.23 -6.34
N ALA A 80 14.18 -2.68 -6.79
CA ALA A 80 13.00 -3.46 -7.17
C ALA A 80 12.58 -3.28 -8.62
N GLN A 81 12.01 -4.32 -9.16
CA GLN A 81 11.44 -4.36 -10.50
C GLN A 81 10.02 -3.82 -10.53
N LEU A 82 9.25 -4.08 -9.47
CA LEU A 82 7.89 -3.58 -9.28
C LEU A 82 7.75 -2.84 -7.96
N LEU A 83 6.97 -1.78 -7.98
CA LEU A 83 6.59 -0.99 -6.81
C LEU A 83 5.07 -0.97 -6.72
N GLN A 84 4.52 -1.17 -5.54
CA GLN A 84 3.13 -0.88 -5.25
C GLN A 84 3.07 0.42 -4.44
N LEU A 85 2.34 1.40 -4.94
CA LEU A 85 2.14 2.70 -4.31
C LEU A 85 0.71 3.18 -4.52
N SER A 86 0.20 4.01 -3.63
CA SER A 86 -1.00 4.80 -3.95
C SER A 86 -0.65 5.93 -4.93
N ASP A 87 -1.66 6.43 -5.63
CA ASP A 87 -1.52 7.51 -6.62
C ASP A 87 -0.86 8.76 -6.05
N GLY A 88 -1.18 9.12 -4.80
CA GLY A 88 -0.57 10.25 -4.12
C GLY A 88 0.95 10.12 -3.96
N TRP A 89 1.46 8.92 -3.74
CA TRP A 89 2.89 8.64 -3.68
C TRP A 89 3.51 8.42 -5.06
N ALA A 90 2.80 7.73 -5.94
CA ALA A 90 3.25 7.48 -7.31
C ALA A 90 3.48 8.78 -8.10
N SER A 91 2.67 9.81 -7.85
CA SER A 91 2.79 11.13 -8.49
C SER A 91 4.08 11.88 -8.13
N SER A 92 4.85 11.44 -7.14
CA SER A 92 6.18 11.99 -6.82
C SER A 92 7.30 11.41 -7.69
N LEU A 93 7.02 10.36 -8.46
CA LEU A 93 7.98 9.75 -9.36
C LEU A 93 7.97 10.46 -10.73
N ASP A 94 9.15 10.57 -11.33
CA ASP A 94 9.25 10.98 -12.73
C ASP A 94 8.68 9.88 -13.63
N PRO A 95 7.61 10.14 -14.40
CA PRO A 95 7.06 9.14 -15.32
C PRO A 95 8.08 8.64 -16.37
N ALA A 96 9.06 9.45 -16.75
CA ALA A 96 10.10 9.06 -17.70
C ALA A 96 11.04 7.99 -17.13
N ALA A 97 11.17 7.92 -15.81
CA ALA A 97 11.94 6.89 -15.10
C ALA A 97 11.23 5.54 -14.95
N LEU A 98 9.98 5.44 -15.43
CA LEU A 98 9.16 4.23 -15.33
C LEU A 98 9.01 3.57 -16.70
N ALA A 99 9.07 2.24 -16.74
CA ALA A 99 8.73 1.46 -17.94
C ALA A 99 7.21 1.28 -18.06
N PRO A 100 6.69 1.12 -19.29
CA PRO A 100 5.29 0.73 -19.49
C PRO A 100 4.96 -0.58 -18.79
N ILE A 101 3.71 -0.74 -18.33
CA ILE A 101 3.24 -1.92 -17.62
C ILE A 101 1.88 -2.37 -18.14
N GLY A 102 1.67 -3.69 -18.22
CA GLY A 102 0.44 -4.30 -18.68
C GLY A 102 0.35 -4.42 -20.21
N SER A 103 -0.68 -5.14 -20.67
CA SER A 103 -1.00 -5.27 -22.09
C SER A 103 -2.25 -4.45 -22.43
N SER A 104 -2.39 -4.06 -23.69
CA SER A 104 -3.59 -3.34 -24.17
C SER A 104 -4.88 -4.16 -23.92
N ALA A 105 -4.83 -5.48 -24.10
CA ALA A 105 -5.97 -6.37 -23.86
C ALA A 105 -6.36 -6.40 -22.38
N LEU A 106 -5.37 -6.38 -21.48
CA LEU A 106 -5.61 -6.38 -20.03
C LEU A 106 -6.17 -5.02 -19.57
N LEU A 107 -5.63 -3.93 -20.10
CA LEU A 107 -6.11 -2.56 -19.80
C LEU A 107 -7.53 -2.31 -20.30
N ALA A 108 -7.92 -2.89 -21.45
CA ALA A 108 -9.27 -2.78 -22.00
C ALA A 108 -10.34 -3.46 -21.10
N ARG A 109 -9.95 -4.27 -20.14
CA ARG A 109 -10.86 -4.90 -19.16
C ARG A 109 -11.22 -3.97 -18.01
N LEU A 110 -10.44 -2.91 -17.79
CA LEU A 110 -10.65 -1.96 -16.71
C LEU A 110 -11.71 -0.94 -17.08
N ASP A 111 -12.34 -0.37 -16.06
CA ASP A 111 -13.21 0.79 -16.21
C ASP A 111 -12.45 1.97 -16.84
N PRO A 112 -13.07 2.76 -17.73
CA PRO A 112 -12.42 3.94 -18.34
C PRO A 112 -11.82 4.92 -17.33
N ALA A 113 -12.38 5.04 -16.11
CA ALA A 113 -11.83 5.88 -15.05
C ALA A 113 -10.40 5.46 -14.63
N ALA A 114 -10.01 4.20 -14.86
CA ALA A 114 -8.67 3.71 -14.57
C ALA A 114 -7.61 4.19 -15.58
N HIS A 115 -8.00 4.77 -16.70
CA HIS A 115 -7.05 5.17 -17.74
C HIS A 115 -6.17 6.35 -17.31
N ALA A 116 -6.74 7.33 -16.60
CA ALA A 116 -5.99 8.49 -16.12
C ALA A 116 -4.92 8.08 -15.08
N PRO A 117 -5.26 7.36 -13.98
CA PRO A 117 -4.23 6.86 -13.07
C PRO A 117 -3.24 5.90 -13.72
N GLY A 118 -3.64 5.12 -14.73
CA GLY A 118 -2.73 4.28 -15.51
C GLY A 118 -1.63 5.06 -16.24
N ARG A 119 -1.92 6.30 -16.63
CA ARG A 119 -0.94 7.25 -17.20
C ARG A 119 -0.33 8.19 -16.15
N LEU A 120 -0.51 7.93 -14.87
CA LEU A 120 -0.12 8.83 -13.77
C LEU A 120 -0.71 10.24 -13.95
N PHE A 121 -1.97 10.29 -14.40
CA PHE A 121 -2.74 11.53 -14.68
C PHE A 121 -2.18 12.42 -15.78
N ALA A 122 -1.25 11.89 -16.60
CA ALA A 122 -0.88 12.55 -17.84
C ALA A 122 -2.02 12.46 -18.87
N SER A 123 -2.23 13.54 -19.65
CA SER A 123 -3.26 13.60 -20.70
C SER A 123 -3.02 12.57 -21.81
N GLU A 124 -1.76 12.34 -22.15
CA GLU A 124 -1.33 11.44 -23.22
C GLU A 124 -0.11 10.62 -22.79
N GLY A 125 0.21 9.60 -23.56
CA GLY A 125 1.41 8.79 -23.38
C GLY A 125 1.13 7.33 -23.00
N PRO A 126 2.20 6.55 -22.80
CA PRO A 126 2.08 5.12 -22.47
C PRO A 126 1.53 4.92 -21.07
N VAL A 127 0.88 3.77 -20.87
CA VAL A 127 0.48 3.32 -19.53
C VAL A 127 1.72 2.92 -18.76
N ARG A 128 1.99 3.62 -17.66
CA ARG A 128 3.17 3.45 -16.80
C ARG A 128 2.84 2.88 -15.43
N ALA A 129 1.55 2.80 -15.13
CA ALA A 129 1.04 2.22 -13.91
C ALA A 129 -0.09 1.23 -14.23
N TRP A 130 -0.16 0.13 -13.49
CA TRP A 130 -1.28 -0.79 -13.49
C TRP A 130 -2.19 -0.46 -12.30
N PRO A 131 -3.36 0.18 -12.52
CA PRO A 131 -4.32 0.44 -11.44
C PRO A 131 -5.03 -0.88 -11.12
N TRP A 132 -4.72 -1.46 -9.98
CA TRP A 132 -5.27 -2.75 -9.60
C TRP A 132 -6.40 -2.66 -8.57
N SER A 133 -6.53 -1.52 -7.88
CA SER A 133 -7.59 -1.27 -6.92
C SER A 133 -7.88 0.22 -6.82
N VAL A 134 -9.14 0.54 -6.54
CA VAL A 134 -9.64 1.89 -6.30
C VAL A 134 -10.48 1.92 -5.03
N SER A 135 -10.45 3.04 -4.33
CA SER A 135 -11.24 3.23 -3.11
C SER A 135 -11.57 4.70 -2.90
N PRO A 136 -12.83 5.05 -2.54
CA PRO A 136 -13.12 6.39 -2.08
C PRO A 136 -12.45 6.65 -0.73
N TRP A 137 -12.06 7.89 -0.48
CA TRP A 137 -11.77 8.37 0.85
C TRP A 137 -13.06 8.43 1.66
N VAL A 138 -13.01 8.07 2.92
CA VAL A 138 -14.18 8.05 3.81
C VAL A 138 -13.83 8.64 5.16
N LEU A 139 -14.84 9.17 5.83
CA LEU A 139 -14.73 9.55 7.23
C LEU A 139 -15.01 8.33 8.11
N VAL A 140 -14.00 7.91 8.84
CA VAL A 140 -14.07 6.81 9.80
C VAL A 140 -14.35 7.40 11.16
N LEU A 141 -15.38 6.91 11.84
CA LEU A 141 -15.86 7.39 13.12
C LEU A 141 -15.72 6.30 14.17
N ARG A 142 -15.19 6.63 15.33
CA ARG A 142 -15.16 5.76 16.49
C ARG A 142 -16.13 6.25 17.55
N SER A 143 -17.20 5.47 17.80
CA SER A 143 -18.25 5.78 18.80
C SER A 143 -18.97 7.13 18.56
N ARG A 144 -18.86 7.69 17.34
CA ARG A 144 -19.47 8.95 16.94
C ARG A 144 -20.61 8.71 15.95
N PHE A 145 -21.54 7.82 16.31
CA PHE A 145 -22.71 7.48 15.49
C PHE A 145 -23.68 8.66 15.32
N ASP A 146 -23.60 9.64 16.20
CA ASP A 146 -24.33 10.91 16.11
C ASP A 146 -24.03 11.63 14.79
N LEU A 147 -22.80 11.55 14.29
CA LEU A 147 -22.39 12.21 13.05
C LEU A 147 -22.90 11.51 11.77
N LEU A 148 -23.30 10.25 11.83
CA LEU A 148 -23.77 9.52 10.65
C LEU A 148 -25.02 10.14 10.01
N ARG A 149 -25.85 10.81 10.77
CA ARG A 149 -27.05 11.52 10.27
C ARG A 149 -26.73 12.82 9.56
N HIS A 150 -25.50 13.32 9.70
CA HIS A 150 -25.04 14.59 9.14
C HIS A 150 -24.32 14.43 7.80
N ARG A 151 -24.46 13.27 7.13
CA ARG A 151 -23.79 12.99 5.85
C ARG A 151 -24.06 14.03 4.76
N ALA A 152 -25.23 14.68 4.78
CA ALA A 152 -25.59 15.75 3.86
C ALA A 152 -24.79 17.06 4.07
N GLU A 153 -24.07 17.20 5.19
CA GLU A 153 -23.16 18.33 5.41
C GLU A 153 -21.84 18.18 4.62
N GLY A 154 -21.68 17.04 3.93
CA GLY A 154 -20.51 16.76 3.13
C GLY A 154 -19.24 16.68 3.96
N TRP A 155 -18.14 17.07 3.36
CA TRP A 155 -16.85 17.12 4.03
C TRP A 155 -16.71 18.26 5.05
N ASN A 156 -17.71 19.16 5.15
CA ASN A 156 -17.74 20.17 6.22
C ASN A 156 -17.80 19.54 7.63
N LEU A 157 -18.28 18.30 7.75
CA LEU A 157 -18.21 17.52 8.98
C LEU A 157 -16.83 17.45 9.62
N LEU A 158 -15.75 17.54 8.81
CA LEU A 158 -14.38 17.58 9.33
C LEU A 158 -14.10 18.84 10.15
N LEU A 159 -14.91 19.88 10.01
CA LEU A 159 -14.82 21.13 10.75
C LEU A 159 -15.78 21.19 11.94
N ASP A 160 -16.50 20.10 12.24
CA ASP A 160 -17.38 20.03 13.42
C ASP A 160 -16.55 20.30 14.70
N PRO A 161 -16.97 21.28 15.53
CA PRO A 161 -16.21 21.66 16.73
C PRO A 161 -15.98 20.49 17.70
N SER A 162 -16.86 19.49 17.72
CA SER A 162 -16.74 18.31 18.59
C SER A 162 -15.61 17.36 18.18
N LEU A 163 -15.09 17.48 16.94
CA LEU A 163 -13.95 16.74 16.42
C LEU A 163 -12.62 17.48 16.63
N ALA A 164 -12.63 18.70 17.14
CA ALA A 164 -11.42 19.47 17.37
C ALA A 164 -10.42 18.74 18.29
N GLY A 165 -9.19 18.53 17.80
CA GLY A 165 -8.15 17.77 18.50
C GLY A 165 -8.36 16.25 18.55
N LYS A 166 -9.30 15.70 17.76
CA LYS A 166 -9.66 14.28 17.74
C LYS A 166 -9.70 13.68 16.34
N LEU A 167 -9.32 14.45 15.33
CA LEU A 167 -9.34 14.11 13.92
C LEU A 167 -7.95 13.75 13.42
N VAL A 168 -7.83 12.63 12.70
CA VAL A 168 -6.62 12.27 11.94
C VAL A 168 -6.87 12.51 10.46
N LEU A 169 -5.97 13.29 9.86
CA LEU A 169 -6.02 13.60 8.43
C LEU A 169 -5.07 12.71 7.61
N PRO A 170 -5.29 12.59 6.30
CA PRO A 170 -4.34 11.99 5.38
C PRO A 170 -2.98 12.65 5.46
N SER A 171 -1.92 11.86 5.25
CA SER A 171 -0.55 12.37 5.20
C SER A 171 -0.32 13.27 3.98
N SER A 172 -1.07 13.07 2.90
CA SER A 172 -0.98 13.90 1.69
C SER A 172 -1.85 15.15 1.79
N PRO A 173 -1.27 16.37 1.71
CA PRO A 173 -2.04 17.61 1.66
C PRO A 173 -3.03 17.69 0.49
N ARG A 174 -2.71 17.05 -0.64
CA ARG A 174 -3.58 17.02 -1.83
C ARG A 174 -4.94 16.42 -1.53
N VAL A 175 -5.00 15.39 -0.69
CA VAL A 175 -6.27 14.79 -0.27
C VAL A 175 -7.08 15.79 0.54
N SER A 176 -6.47 16.47 1.52
CA SER A 176 -7.16 17.51 2.30
C SER A 176 -7.70 18.65 1.41
N MET A 177 -6.94 19.05 0.38
CA MET A 177 -7.38 20.04 -0.61
C MET A 177 -8.56 19.51 -1.44
N ALA A 178 -8.51 18.25 -1.87
CA ALA A 178 -9.60 17.62 -2.62
C ALA A 178 -10.90 17.52 -1.80
N LEU A 179 -10.79 17.33 -0.49
CA LEU A 179 -11.93 17.24 0.42
C LEU A 179 -12.56 18.61 0.74
N MET A 180 -11.72 19.64 0.91
CA MET A 180 -12.16 20.95 1.44
C MET A 180 -12.18 22.05 0.39
N GLY A 181 -11.73 21.78 -0.83
CA GLY A 181 -11.40 22.81 -1.81
C GLY A 181 -10.08 23.53 -1.48
N GLU A 182 -9.72 24.48 -2.34
CA GLU A 182 -8.45 25.22 -2.25
C GLU A 182 -8.54 26.47 -1.38
N ASP A 183 -9.56 26.61 -0.53
CA ASP A 183 -9.71 27.74 0.39
C ASP A 183 -8.68 27.64 1.53
N PRO A 184 -7.69 28.56 1.61
CA PRO A 184 -6.65 28.53 2.63
C PRO A 184 -7.21 28.66 4.06
N GLY A 185 -8.33 29.38 4.23
CA GLY A 185 -8.99 29.55 5.54
C GLY A 185 -9.57 28.22 6.05
N ARG A 186 -10.28 27.51 5.21
CA ARG A 186 -10.85 26.19 5.53
C ARG A 186 -9.74 25.15 5.77
N LEU A 187 -8.71 25.15 4.94
CA LEU A 187 -7.56 24.24 5.11
C LEU A 187 -6.81 24.52 6.41
N ALA A 188 -6.64 25.79 6.78
CA ALA A 188 -6.03 26.18 8.05
C ALA A 188 -6.93 25.77 9.24
N GLN A 189 -8.24 25.90 9.14
CA GLN A 189 -9.19 25.43 10.15
C GLN A 189 -9.12 23.91 10.31
N LEU A 190 -9.16 23.16 9.20
CA LEU A 190 -9.03 21.71 9.18
C LEU A 190 -7.73 21.24 9.85
N ARG A 191 -6.62 21.90 9.52
CA ARG A 191 -5.31 21.55 10.11
C ARG A 191 -5.29 21.80 11.62
N ARG A 192 -5.94 22.88 12.11
CA ARG A 192 -6.05 23.16 13.56
C ARG A 192 -6.96 22.15 14.29
N ALA A 193 -7.97 21.62 13.61
CA ALA A 193 -8.86 20.60 14.16
C ALA A 193 -8.19 19.22 14.26
N ALA A 194 -7.16 18.96 13.47
CA ALA A 194 -6.49 17.68 13.42
C ALA A 194 -5.51 17.48 14.58
N ILE A 195 -5.52 16.28 15.17
CA ILE A 195 -4.49 15.83 16.13
C ILE A 195 -3.23 15.38 15.40
N ALA A 196 -3.36 14.84 14.18
CA ALA A 196 -2.25 14.37 13.36
C ALA A 196 -2.61 14.35 11.87
N CYS A 197 -1.58 14.45 11.01
CA CYS A 197 -1.65 14.12 9.59
C CYS A 197 -0.82 12.84 9.37
N ASP A 198 -1.37 11.70 9.79
CA ASP A 198 -0.65 10.41 9.88
C ASP A 198 -1.58 9.26 9.47
N GLU A 199 -1.77 9.09 8.18
CA GLU A 199 -2.61 8.02 7.63
C GLU A 199 -2.13 6.62 8.04
N PRO A 200 -0.83 6.28 8.00
CA PRO A 200 -0.37 4.95 8.38
C PRO A 200 -0.76 4.55 9.80
N ASN A 201 -0.73 5.50 10.74
CA ASN A 201 -1.03 5.25 12.15
C ASN A 201 -2.49 5.57 12.56
N ALA A 202 -3.31 6.07 11.63
CA ALA A 202 -4.66 6.54 11.93
C ALA A 202 -5.55 5.46 12.58
N LEU A 203 -5.47 4.22 12.10
CA LEU A 203 -6.25 3.11 12.70
C LEU A 203 -5.83 2.83 14.14
N ASN A 204 -4.55 2.90 14.45
CA ASN A 204 -4.07 2.73 15.82
C ASN A 204 -4.58 3.85 16.73
N LEU A 205 -4.56 5.10 16.27
CA LEU A 205 -5.09 6.24 17.02
C LEU A 205 -6.60 6.10 17.28
N LEU A 206 -7.37 5.61 16.31
CA LEU A 206 -8.79 5.31 16.49
C LEU A 206 -9.00 4.16 17.49
N LEU A 207 -8.32 3.03 17.33
CA LEU A 207 -8.50 1.84 18.18
C LEU A 207 -8.10 2.11 19.63
N THR A 208 -7.09 2.92 19.86
CA THR A 208 -6.63 3.33 21.22
C THR A 208 -7.41 4.51 21.80
N ALA A 209 -8.48 4.97 21.15
CA ALA A 209 -9.29 6.11 21.58
C ALA A 209 -8.53 7.44 21.69
N ARG A 210 -7.41 7.57 21.01
CA ARG A 210 -6.67 8.85 20.92
C ARG A 210 -7.28 9.77 19.85
N ALA A 211 -7.99 9.19 18.88
CA ALA A 211 -8.79 9.88 17.90
C ALA A 211 -10.24 9.36 17.91
N GLU A 212 -11.20 10.21 17.55
CA GLU A 212 -12.60 9.86 17.36
C GLU A 212 -12.99 9.79 15.88
N ALA A 213 -12.21 10.45 15.02
CA ALA A 213 -12.43 10.47 13.59
C ALA A 213 -11.10 10.37 12.81
N ALA A 214 -11.14 9.77 11.64
CA ALA A 214 -10.02 9.76 10.70
C ALA A 214 -10.53 9.75 9.25
N VAL A 215 -9.78 10.38 8.36
CA VAL A 215 -10.00 10.27 6.92
C VAL A 215 -9.06 9.23 6.35
N LEU A 216 -9.62 8.15 5.81
CA LEU A 216 -8.87 7.00 5.29
C LEU A 216 -9.46 6.48 3.98
N PRO A 217 -8.67 5.84 3.12
CA PRO A 217 -9.22 5.05 2.03
C PRO A 217 -10.05 3.89 2.60
N ARG A 218 -11.23 3.67 2.04
CA ARG A 218 -12.23 2.70 2.56
C ARG A 218 -11.67 1.28 2.76
N GLN A 219 -10.79 0.80 1.87
CA GLN A 219 -10.22 -0.54 1.96
C GLN A 219 -9.47 -0.79 3.28
N ARG A 220 -8.92 0.25 3.90
CA ARG A 220 -8.22 0.12 5.18
C ARG A 220 -9.16 -0.16 6.34
N VAL A 221 -10.43 0.21 6.20
CA VAL A 221 -11.43 0.16 7.28
C VAL A 221 -12.32 -1.07 7.18
N VAL A 222 -12.59 -1.58 5.98
CA VAL A 222 -13.50 -2.73 5.76
C VAL A 222 -13.22 -3.92 6.67
N PRO A 223 -11.97 -4.35 6.92
CA PRO A 223 -11.70 -5.45 7.84
C PRO A 223 -12.12 -5.16 9.28
N LEU A 224 -12.13 -3.89 9.72
CA LEU A 224 -12.50 -3.49 11.08
C LEU A 224 -14.01 -3.41 11.26
N LEU A 225 -14.77 -3.00 10.25
CA LEU A 225 -16.23 -2.90 10.32
C LEU A 225 -16.91 -4.21 10.74
N ARG A 226 -16.25 -5.34 10.51
CA ARG A 226 -16.75 -6.66 10.89
C ARG A 226 -16.39 -7.07 12.33
N ARG A 227 -15.39 -6.42 12.91
CA ARG A 227 -14.76 -6.85 14.17
C ARG A 227 -14.97 -5.89 15.31
N ASP A 228 -15.15 -4.62 15.00
CA ASP A 228 -15.28 -3.57 16.01
C ASP A 228 -16.57 -2.77 15.78
N PRO A 229 -17.65 -3.01 16.57
CA PRO A 229 -18.92 -2.33 16.42
C PRO A 229 -18.85 -0.83 16.78
N ARG A 230 -17.75 -0.38 17.37
CA ARG A 230 -17.54 1.06 17.64
C ARG A 230 -17.11 1.84 16.42
N ILE A 231 -16.70 1.15 15.34
CA ILE A 231 -16.24 1.78 14.11
C ILE A 231 -17.40 1.88 13.14
N ALA A 232 -17.60 3.07 12.62
CA ALA A 232 -18.53 3.35 11.53
C ALA A 232 -17.81 4.10 10.40
N VAL A 233 -18.37 4.02 9.20
CA VAL A 233 -17.89 4.73 8.01
C VAL A 233 -18.97 5.63 7.51
N LEU A 234 -18.63 6.86 7.21
CA LEU A 234 -19.47 7.83 6.55
C LEU A 234 -18.83 8.21 5.21
N LEU A 235 -19.58 8.01 4.14
CA LEU A 235 -19.32 8.59 2.83
C LEU A 235 -20.28 9.77 2.69
N PRO A 236 -19.80 11.00 2.55
CA PRO A 236 -20.64 12.18 2.34
C PRO A 236 -21.51 12.07 1.07
N ASP A 237 -22.63 12.78 1.07
CA ASP A 237 -23.57 12.73 -0.07
C ASP A 237 -23.02 13.44 -1.32
N ASP A 238 -22.09 14.37 -1.16
CA ASP A 238 -21.36 15.05 -2.24
C ASP A 238 -20.21 14.20 -2.84
N GLY A 239 -20.09 12.94 -2.41
CA GLY A 239 -19.09 12.02 -2.91
C GLY A 239 -17.74 12.14 -2.22
N ALA A 240 -16.72 11.52 -2.81
CA ALA A 240 -15.35 11.51 -2.28
C ALA A 240 -14.30 11.42 -3.38
N PRO A 241 -13.12 12.01 -3.16
CA PRO A 241 -11.96 11.71 -4.00
C PRO A 241 -11.64 10.22 -3.99
N LEU A 242 -11.11 9.72 -5.08
CA LEU A 242 -10.65 8.34 -5.20
C LEU A 242 -9.18 8.22 -4.83
N SER A 243 -8.84 7.16 -4.14
CA SER A 243 -7.48 6.68 -3.94
C SER A 243 -7.23 5.48 -4.84
N TRP A 244 -6.18 5.52 -5.63
CA TRP A 244 -5.81 4.45 -6.54
C TRP A 244 -4.58 3.71 -6.04
N ASN A 245 -4.63 2.40 -6.10
CA ASN A 245 -3.48 1.54 -5.81
C ASN A 245 -2.86 1.09 -7.14
N LEU A 246 -1.61 1.46 -7.33
CA LEU A 246 -0.90 1.35 -8.60
C LEU A 246 0.29 0.40 -8.46
N LEU A 247 0.46 -0.49 -9.43
CA LEU A 247 1.73 -1.15 -9.67
C LEU A 247 2.52 -0.37 -10.70
N LEU A 248 3.78 -0.13 -10.42
CA LEU A 248 4.72 0.62 -11.24
C LEU A 248 5.91 -0.28 -11.58
N ARG A 249 6.42 -0.17 -12.80
CA ARG A 249 7.61 -0.89 -13.25
C ARG A 249 8.79 0.07 -13.34
N GLY A 250 9.93 -0.29 -12.72
CA GLY A 250 11.16 0.48 -12.84
C GLY A 250 11.66 0.56 -14.29
N GLY A 251 12.26 1.69 -14.66
CA GLY A 251 12.68 1.99 -16.03
C GLY A 251 13.91 1.24 -16.54
N LYS A 252 14.56 0.42 -15.70
CA LYS A 252 15.64 -0.48 -16.13
C LYS A 252 15.09 -1.60 -17.03
N PRO A 253 15.91 -2.28 -17.85
CA PRO A 253 15.49 -3.39 -18.70
C PRO A 253 15.17 -4.66 -17.85
N TRP A 254 14.16 -4.52 -16.99
CA TRP A 254 13.65 -5.61 -16.18
C TRP A 254 12.68 -6.48 -16.97
N PRO A 255 12.54 -7.77 -16.64
CA PRO A 255 11.52 -8.62 -17.20
C PRO A 255 10.11 -8.03 -17.05
N GLU A 256 9.21 -8.40 -17.96
CA GLU A 256 7.80 -8.05 -17.85
C GLU A 256 7.19 -8.64 -16.58
N PRO A 257 6.27 -7.93 -15.91
CA PRO A 257 5.50 -8.52 -14.82
C PRO A 257 4.66 -9.69 -15.34
N PRO A 258 4.38 -10.70 -14.51
CA PRO A 258 3.58 -11.84 -14.93
C PRO A 258 2.14 -11.40 -15.22
N LEU A 259 1.77 -11.35 -16.51
CA LEU A 259 0.47 -10.85 -16.96
C LEU A 259 -0.69 -11.67 -16.42
N ASP A 260 -0.52 -13.00 -16.30
CA ASP A 260 -1.53 -13.88 -15.71
C ASP A 260 -1.78 -13.53 -14.24
N TRP A 261 -0.74 -13.16 -13.51
CA TRP A 261 -0.89 -12.72 -12.12
C TRP A 261 -1.60 -11.35 -12.03
N LEU A 262 -1.30 -10.43 -12.96
CA LEU A 262 -2.05 -9.17 -13.06
C LEU A 262 -3.52 -9.40 -13.41
N ALA A 263 -3.82 -10.33 -14.30
CA ALA A 263 -5.17 -10.67 -14.71
C ALA A 263 -5.98 -11.36 -13.59
N ALA A 264 -5.34 -12.19 -12.79
CA ALA A 264 -5.99 -13.01 -11.78
C ALA A 264 -6.81 -12.20 -10.76
N VAL A 265 -6.39 -10.98 -10.41
CA VAL A 265 -7.12 -10.13 -9.47
C VAL A 265 -8.46 -9.64 -10.03
N LEU A 266 -8.64 -9.69 -11.35
CA LEU A 266 -9.87 -9.29 -12.06
C LEU A 266 -10.88 -10.43 -12.20
N GLU A 267 -10.58 -11.64 -11.75
CA GLU A 267 -11.38 -12.85 -11.99
C GLU A 267 -11.67 -13.64 -10.72
N PRO A 268 -12.86 -14.28 -10.62
CA PRO A 268 -13.10 -15.28 -9.59
C PRO A 268 -12.14 -16.49 -9.71
N PRO A 269 -11.73 -17.11 -8.61
CA PRO A 269 -12.19 -16.86 -7.23
C PRO A 269 -11.46 -15.73 -6.53
N LEU A 270 -10.33 -15.21 -7.07
CA LEU A 270 -9.49 -14.23 -6.40
C LEU A 270 -10.20 -12.89 -6.27
N LEU A 271 -10.93 -12.44 -7.29
CA LEU A 271 -11.73 -11.22 -7.24
C LEU A 271 -12.67 -11.22 -6.01
N LEU A 272 -13.36 -12.31 -5.73
CA LEU A 272 -14.22 -12.41 -4.53
C LEU A 272 -13.43 -12.31 -3.23
N GLN A 273 -12.22 -12.85 -3.19
CA GLN A 273 -11.37 -12.79 -1.99
C GLN A 273 -10.89 -11.36 -1.73
N VAL A 274 -10.44 -10.64 -2.76
CA VAL A 274 -9.98 -9.27 -2.62
C VAL A 274 -11.14 -8.32 -2.29
N LEU A 275 -12.32 -8.50 -2.89
CA LEU A 275 -13.52 -7.75 -2.54
C LEU A 275 -13.90 -7.96 -1.06
N ARG A 276 -13.89 -9.20 -0.57
CA ARG A 276 -14.14 -9.48 0.86
C ARG A 276 -13.13 -8.82 1.79
N ALA A 277 -11.91 -8.61 1.34
CA ALA A 277 -10.88 -7.90 2.09
C ALA A 277 -10.98 -6.36 1.99
N GLY A 278 -11.92 -5.84 1.19
CA GLY A 278 -12.15 -4.39 1.02
C GLY A 278 -11.49 -3.78 -0.20
N TRP A 279 -10.78 -4.56 -1.00
CA TRP A 279 -10.13 -4.10 -2.22
C TRP A 279 -11.09 -4.19 -3.41
N VAL A 280 -11.21 -3.12 -4.18
CA VAL A 280 -12.10 -3.06 -5.34
C VAL A 280 -11.24 -2.88 -6.59
N PRO A 281 -11.02 -3.92 -7.39
CA PRO A 281 -10.42 -3.76 -8.70
C PRO A 281 -11.26 -2.82 -9.58
N PRO A 282 -10.64 -1.98 -10.41
CA PRO A 282 -11.35 -1.00 -11.22
C PRO A 282 -12.00 -1.67 -12.46
N LEU A 283 -12.97 -2.53 -12.20
CA LEU A 283 -13.79 -3.18 -13.21
C LEU A 283 -15.05 -2.34 -13.49
N PRO A 284 -15.67 -2.49 -14.67
CA PRO A 284 -16.95 -1.86 -14.96
C PRO A 284 -17.99 -2.14 -13.87
N HIS A 285 -18.77 -1.11 -13.50
CA HIS A 285 -19.70 -1.14 -12.38
C HIS A 285 -20.66 -2.35 -12.42
N GLY A 286 -21.31 -2.59 -13.57
CA GLY A 286 -22.24 -3.71 -13.72
C GLY A 286 -21.61 -5.09 -13.49
N LEU A 287 -20.31 -5.26 -13.80
CA LEU A 287 -19.58 -6.48 -13.52
C LEU A 287 -19.32 -6.62 -12.01
N LEU A 288 -18.92 -5.54 -11.34
CA LEU A 288 -18.75 -5.54 -9.89
C LEU A 288 -20.04 -5.83 -9.14
N GLU A 289 -21.18 -5.28 -9.58
CA GLU A 289 -22.49 -5.57 -9.01
C GLU A 289 -22.85 -7.05 -9.13
N GLN A 290 -22.66 -7.65 -10.31
CA GLN A 290 -22.91 -9.08 -10.52
C GLN A 290 -22.07 -9.94 -9.57
N VAL A 291 -20.78 -9.65 -9.44
CA VAL A 291 -19.89 -10.38 -8.54
C VAL A 291 -20.24 -10.11 -7.08
N ALA A 292 -20.65 -8.89 -6.74
CA ALA A 292 -21.01 -8.49 -5.37
C ALA A 292 -22.28 -9.19 -4.87
N THR A 293 -23.15 -9.70 -5.73
CA THR A 293 -24.32 -10.50 -5.29
C THR A 293 -23.93 -11.73 -4.48
N GLY A 294 -22.71 -12.24 -4.67
CA GLY A 294 -22.14 -13.34 -3.87
C GLY A 294 -21.55 -12.91 -2.52
N LEU A 295 -21.65 -11.62 -2.15
CA LEU A 295 -21.13 -11.08 -0.90
C LEU A 295 -22.25 -10.81 0.10
N PRO A 296 -21.99 -10.98 1.43
CA PRO A 296 -22.98 -10.61 2.45
C PRO A 296 -23.36 -9.12 2.37
N GLN A 297 -24.65 -8.83 2.43
CA GLN A 297 -25.15 -7.47 2.69
C GLN A 297 -24.78 -7.10 4.15
N PRO A 298 -24.38 -5.90 4.49
CA PRO A 298 -24.21 -4.67 3.70
C PRO A 298 -22.85 -4.52 2.99
N LEU A 299 -21.98 -5.54 3.04
CA LEU A 299 -20.62 -5.47 2.49
C LEU A 299 -20.64 -5.18 0.98
N ALA A 300 -21.56 -5.81 0.25
CA ALA A 300 -21.74 -5.58 -1.18
C ALA A 300 -21.92 -4.09 -1.50
N ARG A 301 -22.77 -3.38 -0.72
CA ARG A 301 -23.02 -1.93 -0.89
C ARG A 301 -21.80 -1.05 -0.60
N LEU A 302 -20.91 -1.51 0.28
CA LEU A 302 -19.69 -0.77 0.60
C LEU A 302 -18.60 -0.92 -0.45
N LEU A 303 -18.63 -2.01 -1.23
CA LEU A 303 -17.55 -2.38 -2.15
C LEU A 303 -17.81 -1.95 -3.59
N VAL A 304 -19.08 -1.81 -3.97
CA VAL A 304 -19.43 -1.26 -5.29
C VAL A 304 -19.43 0.25 -5.20
N PRO A 305 -18.60 0.96 -6.00
CA PRO A 305 -18.63 2.41 -6.03
C PRO A 305 -20.04 2.91 -6.39
N PRO A 306 -20.54 3.97 -5.78
CA PRO A 306 -21.77 4.60 -6.24
C PRO A 306 -21.59 5.09 -7.69
N GLU A 307 -22.69 5.13 -8.48
CA GLU A 307 -22.65 5.54 -9.89
C GLU A 307 -22.13 6.98 -10.11
N GLN A 308 -22.01 7.74 -9.02
CA GLN A 308 -21.55 9.13 -9.02
C GLN A 308 -20.40 9.27 -8.01
N VAL A 309 -19.20 8.86 -8.40
CA VAL A 309 -17.96 9.19 -7.68
C VAL A 309 -16.97 9.80 -8.66
#